data_889ae6dd8ef255e1733b9a0f8ea3697a
#
_entry.id   889ae6dd8ef255e1733b9a0f8ea3697a
#
_cell.length_a   1.000
_cell.length_b   1.000
_cell.length_c   1.000
_cell.angle_alpha   90.00
_cell.angle_beta   90.00
_cell.angle_gamma   90.00
#
_symmetry.space_group_name_H-M   'P 1'
#
loop_
_entity.id
_entity.type
_entity.pdbx_description
1 polymer ?
#
loop_
_entity_poly.entity_id
_entity_poly.type
_entity_poly.pdbx_seq_one_letter_code
_entity_poly.pdbx_strand_id
1 'polypeptide(L)'
;MVEGKWQITINTPMGEKSGVLELQVNGKTLTGSLSDADHHVAISNGKIEGNKLSWQAKITKPMRLNFKFTATVEEDRISGAARHMLGSATFSGTRI
;
A
#
# COMPACT_ATOMS: atom_id res chain seq x y z
N MET A 1 3.74 3.07 15.50
CA MET A 1 4.11 1.70 15.09
C MET A 1 3.46 1.33 13.76
N VAL A 2 4.24 0.78 12.86
CA VAL A 2 3.78 0.54 11.48
C VAL A 2 3.01 -0.76 11.32
N GLU A 3 3.39 -1.78 12.10
CA GLU A 3 2.74 -3.09 11.98
C GLU A 3 1.27 -3.04 12.30
N GLY A 4 0.50 -3.86 11.58
CA GLY A 4 -0.92 -4.00 11.80
C GLY A 4 -1.72 -3.93 10.51
N LYS A 5 -3.01 -3.73 10.67
CA LYS A 5 -3.93 -3.63 9.55
C LYS A 5 -4.38 -2.19 9.38
N TRP A 6 -4.47 -1.78 8.13
CA TRP A 6 -4.84 -0.44 7.76
C TRP A 6 -5.98 -0.49 6.74
N GLN A 7 -7.03 0.27 6.99
CA GLN A 7 -8.08 0.48 6.01
C GLN A 7 -7.63 1.63 5.11
N ILE A 8 -7.37 1.36 3.85
CA ILE A 8 -6.90 2.39 2.92
C ILE A 8 -7.90 2.65 1.81
N THR A 9 -7.85 3.87 1.29
CA THR A 9 -8.62 4.29 0.13
C THR A 9 -7.66 4.84 -0.90
N ILE A 10 -7.71 4.28 -2.10
CA ILE A 10 -6.85 4.70 -3.21
C ILE A 10 -7.69 5.52 -4.18
N ASN A 11 -7.22 6.71 -4.49
CA ASN A 11 -7.88 7.60 -5.46
C ASN A 11 -7.35 7.30 -6.85
N THR A 12 -8.19 6.74 -7.70
CA THR A 12 -7.82 6.45 -9.08
C THR A 12 -8.66 7.30 -10.04
N PRO A 13 -8.22 7.46 -11.30
CA PRO A 13 -9.05 8.15 -12.29
C PRO A 13 -10.42 7.53 -12.51
N MET A 14 -10.58 6.27 -12.16
CA MET A 14 -11.85 5.55 -12.29
C MET A 14 -12.66 5.57 -11.00
N GLY A 15 -12.27 6.37 -10.02
CA GLY A 15 -12.96 6.47 -8.74
C GLY A 15 -12.11 5.96 -7.59
N GLU A 16 -12.67 5.99 -6.38
CA GLU A 16 -12.01 5.53 -5.18
C GLU A 16 -12.14 4.02 -5.03
N LYS A 17 -11.07 3.40 -4.60
CA LYS A 17 -11.06 1.97 -4.28
C LYS A 17 -10.55 1.78 -2.86
N SER A 18 -11.25 0.96 -2.09
CA SER A 18 -10.89 0.66 -0.71
C SER A 18 -10.27 -0.72 -0.60
N GLY A 19 -9.36 -0.87 0.36
CA GLY A 19 -8.76 -2.16 0.63
C GLY A 19 -8.16 -2.19 2.03
N VAL A 20 -7.65 -3.36 2.40
CA VAL A 20 -6.97 -3.56 3.67
C VAL A 20 -5.50 -3.83 3.39
N LEU A 21 -4.65 -3.03 4.01
CA LEU A 21 -3.21 -3.21 3.95
C LEU A 21 -2.76 -3.81 5.28
N GLU A 22 -2.15 -4.99 5.22
CA GLU A 22 -1.61 -5.64 6.40
C GLU A 22 -0.10 -5.58 6.31
N LEU A 23 0.55 -5.06 7.36
CA LEU A 23 1.98 -4.83 7.37
C LEU A 23 2.65 -5.53 8.54
N GLN A 24 3.82 -6.11 8.27
CA GLN A 24 4.68 -6.70 9.26
C GLN A 24 6.09 -6.16 9.06
N VAL A 25 6.77 -5.87 10.16
CA VAL A 25 8.11 -5.29 10.14
C VAL A 25 9.10 -6.29 10.70
N ASN A 26 10.20 -6.50 9.98
CA ASN A 26 11.29 -7.33 10.43
C ASN A 26 12.60 -6.58 10.16
N GLY A 27 13.11 -5.90 11.17
CA GLY A 27 14.24 -4.99 11.02
C GLY A 27 13.88 -3.83 10.12
N LYS A 28 14.54 -3.70 8.99
CA LYS A 28 14.25 -2.66 8.00
C LYS A 28 13.44 -3.21 6.82
N THR A 29 13.00 -4.45 6.91
CA THR A 29 12.23 -5.10 5.87
C THR A 29 10.75 -5.06 6.21
N LEU A 30 9.95 -4.70 5.23
CA LEU A 30 8.51 -4.61 5.35
C LEU A 30 7.88 -5.74 4.51
N THR A 31 6.99 -6.50 5.12
CA THR A 31 6.23 -7.54 4.42
C THR A 31 4.76 -7.36 4.70
N GLY A 32 3.93 -8.02 3.92
CA GLY A 32 2.49 -7.97 4.13
C GLY A 32 1.73 -8.19 2.85
N SER A 33 0.49 -7.71 2.86
CA SER A 33 -0.39 -7.88 1.73
C SER A 33 -1.38 -6.72 1.61
N LEU A 34 -1.86 -6.53 0.40
CA LEU A 34 -2.94 -5.60 0.10
C LEU A 34 -4.10 -6.44 -0.42
N SER A 35 -5.25 -6.30 0.18
CA SER A 35 -6.42 -7.09 -0.20
C SER A 35 -7.68 -6.23 -0.29
N ASP A 36 -8.58 -6.63 -1.16
CA ASP A 36 -9.93 -6.08 -1.24
C ASP A 36 -10.91 -7.26 -1.37
N ALA A 37 -12.16 -6.99 -1.74
CA ALA A 37 -13.18 -8.03 -1.82
C ALA A 37 -12.84 -9.12 -2.84
N ASP A 38 -12.12 -8.77 -3.90
CA ASP A 38 -11.87 -9.66 -5.03
C ASP A 38 -10.42 -10.04 -5.23
N HIS A 39 -9.48 -9.34 -4.60
CA HIS A 39 -8.06 -9.48 -4.86
C HIS A 39 -7.25 -9.55 -3.59
N HIS A 40 -6.16 -10.31 -3.65
CA HIS A 40 -5.19 -10.40 -2.57
C HIS A 40 -3.80 -10.41 -3.20
N VAL A 41 -2.99 -9.42 -2.86
CA VAL A 41 -1.67 -9.24 -3.45
C VAL A 41 -0.64 -9.12 -2.34
N ALA A 42 0.38 -9.97 -2.37
CA ALA A 42 1.50 -9.82 -1.46
C ALA A 42 2.37 -8.64 -1.91
N ILE A 43 2.86 -7.86 -0.96
CA ILE A 43 3.80 -6.79 -1.29
C ILE A 43 5.20 -7.39 -1.45
N SER A 44 6.04 -6.70 -2.20
CA SER A 44 7.42 -7.11 -2.42
C SER A 44 8.35 -5.92 -2.28
N ASN A 45 9.62 -6.20 -2.05
CA ASN A 45 10.66 -5.17 -1.90
C ASN A 45 10.30 -4.10 -0.87
N GLY A 46 9.65 -4.52 0.22
CA GLY A 46 9.24 -3.61 1.27
C GLY A 46 10.41 -3.13 2.12
N LYS A 47 10.45 -1.84 2.38
CA LYS A 47 11.47 -1.19 3.20
C LYS A 47 10.83 -0.20 4.14
N ILE A 48 11.44 -0.02 5.29
CA ILE A 48 11.00 0.96 6.27
C ILE A 48 12.19 1.75 6.79
N GLU A 49 12.04 3.07 6.86
CA GLU A 49 13.01 3.96 7.47
C GLU A 49 12.25 4.95 8.35
N GLY A 50 12.32 4.76 9.67
CA GLY A 50 11.53 5.57 10.58
C GLY A 50 10.05 5.38 10.32
N ASN A 51 9.38 6.46 9.93
CA ASN A 51 7.95 6.41 9.59
C ASN A 51 7.68 6.39 8.09
N LYS A 52 8.74 6.26 7.27
CA LYS A 52 8.61 6.23 5.82
C LYS A 52 8.68 4.80 5.31
N LEU A 53 7.75 4.44 4.45
CA LEU A 53 7.61 3.10 3.92
C LEU A 53 7.70 3.12 2.41
N SER A 54 8.21 2.04 1.84
CA SER A 54 8.13 1.81 0.40
C SER A 54 7.96 0.33 0.14
N TRP A 55 7.20 0.00 -0.90
CA TRP A 55 7.03 -1.38 -1.33
C TRP A 55 6.54 -1.41 -2.76
N GLN A 56 6.46 -2.62 -3.33
CA GLN A 56 5.95 -2.84 -4.67
C GLN A 56 4.83 -3.88 -4.61
N ALA A 57 3.90 -3.77 -5.54
CA ALA A 57 2.84 -4.76 -5.69
C ALA A 57 2.54 -4.94 -7.17
N LYS A 58 2.37 -6.19 -7.58
CA LYS A 58 1.98 -6.53 -8.95
C LYS A 58 0.50 -6.81 -8.98
N ILE A 59 -0.22 -6.01 -9.74
CA ILE A 59 -1.65 -6.21 -9.94
C ILE A 59 -1.82 -6.81 -11.33
N THR A 60 -2.54 -7.93 -11.41
CA THR A 60 -2.65 -8.70 -12.66
C THR A 60 -3.98 -8.51 -13.39
N LYS A 61 -4.97 -7.90 -12.74
CA LYS A 61 -6.30 -7.67 -13.32
C LYS A 61 -6.72 -6.23 -13.11
N PRO A 62 -7.32 -5.60 -14.12
CA PRO A 62 -7.58 -6.09 -15.47
C PRO A 62 -6.34 -6.21 -16.34
N MET A 63 -5.24 -5.55 -15.95
CA MET A 63 -3.97 -5.59 -16.67
C MET A 63 -2.84 -5.83 -15.70
N ARG A 64 -1.71 -6.29 -16.21
CA ARG A 64 -0.51 -6.42 -15.39
C ARG A 64 0.09 -5.04 -15.17
N LEU A 65 0.06 -4.58 -13.95
CA LEU A 65 0.67 -3.32 -13.57
C LEU A 65 1.54 -3.53 -12.35
N ASN A 66 2.73 -2.97 -12.41
CA ASN A 66 3.67 -2.99 -11.30
C ASN A 66 3.58 -1.63 -10.61
N PHE A 67 3.11 -1.62 -9.38
CA PHE A 67 2.94 -0.39 -8.62
C PHE A 67 4.07 -0.24 -7.63
N LYS A 68 4.63 0.96 -7.55
CA LYS A 68 5.55 1.35 -6.49
C LYS A 68 4.81 2.24 -5.52
N PHE A 69 4.77 1.81 -4.27
CA PHE A 69 4.10 2.55 -3.22
C PHE A 69 5.12 3.23 -2.32
N THR A 70 4.85 4.47 -1.97
CA THR A 70 5.58 5.18 -0.92
C THR A 70 4.55 5.73 0.05
N ALA A 71 4.84 5.63 1.33
CA ALA A 71 3.90 6.04 2.36
C ALA A 71 4.60 6.62 3.58
N THR A 72 3.85 7.41 4.34
CA THR A 72 4.27 7.91 5.63
C THR A 72 3.20 7.53 6.65
N VAL A 73 3.63 7.04 7.80
CA VAL A 73 2.75 6.69 8.91
C VAL A 73 2.91 7.75 10.01
N GLU A 74 1.79 8.34 10.43
CA GLU A 74 1.76 9.25 11.56
C GLU A 74 0.64 8.80 12.50
N GLU A 75 1.02 8.29 13.67
CA GLU A 75 0.09 7.74 14.66
C GLU A 75 -0.76 6.63 14.02
N ASP A 76 -2.07 6.83 13.91
CA ASP A 76 -2.98 5.84 13.35
C ASP A 76 -3.39 6.14 11.91
N ARG A 77 -2.62 6.98 11.23
CA ARG A 77 -2.87 7.36 9.84
C ARG A 77 -1.73 6.99 8.94
N ILE A 78 -2.07 6.57 7.73
CA ILE A 78 -1.11 6.28 6.68
C ILE A 78 -1.53 7.08 5.44
N SER A 79 -0.55 7.64 4.75
CA SER A 79 -0.81 8.36 3.50
C SER A 79 0.37 8.21 2.57
N GLY A 80 0.12 8.30 1.29
CA GLY A 80 1.18 8.18 0.31
C GLY A 80 0.67 8.14 -1.11
N ALA A 81 1.49 7.57 -1.98
CA ALA A 81 1.20 7.49 -3.40
C ALA A 81 1.60 6.15 -3.97
N ALA A 82 0.86 5.72 -4.99
CA ALA A 82 1.18 4.56 -5.79
C ALA A 82 1.51 5.04 -7.20
N ARG A 83 2.63 4.61 -7.73
CA ARG A 83 3.08 4.99 -9.08
C ARG A 83 3.14 3.77 -9.97
N HIS A 84 2.71 3.95 -11.20
CA HIS A 84 2.82 2.93 -12.23
C HIS A 84 3.14 3.61 -13.57
N MET A 85 3.32 2.78 -14.60
CA MET A 85 3.76 3.24 -15.91
C MET A 85 2.84 4.31 -16.52
N LEU A 86 1.55 4.27 -16.21
CA LEU A 86 0.55 5.17 -16.79
C LEU A 86 0.24 6.38 -15.92
N GLY A 87 0.88 6.53 -14.77
CA GLY A 87 0.63 7.67 -13.91
C GLY A 87 0.78 7.34 -12.44
N SER A 88 0.11 8.10 -11.61
CA SER A 88 0.17 7.92 -10.16
C SER A 88 -1.20 8.13 -9.53
N ALA A 89 -1.37 7.55 -8.35
CA ALA A 89 -2.57 7.71 -7.53
C ALA A 89 -2.14 7.97 -6.10
N THR A 90 -2.95 8.72 -5.36
CA THR A 90 -2.71 8.92 -3.93
C THR A 90 -3.57 7.96 -3.13
N PHE A 91 -3.13 7.66 -1.92
CA PHE A 91 -3.94 6.87 -1.01
C PHE A 91 -3.77 7.37 0.41
N SER A 92 -4.75 7.06 1.24
CA SER A 92 -4.72 7.38 2.66
C SER A 92 -5.53 6.34 3.41
N GLY A 93 -5.30 6.23 4.69
CA GLY A 93 -6.03 5.29 5.50
C GLY A 93 -5.80 5.46 6.98
N THR A 94 -6.46 4.59 7.73
CA THR A 94 -6.38 4.57 9.18
C THR A 94 -6.20 3.13 9.66
N ARG A 95 -5.63 3.01 10.84
CA ARG A 95 -5.44 1.71 11.49
C ARG A 95 -6.80 1.12 11.90
N ILE A 96 -6.94 -0.15 11.69
CA ILE A 96 -8.12 -0.88 12.13
C ILE A 96 -7.78 -1.99 13.12
#